data_9c16bb70784ae1c9583460a215e1a210
#
_entry.id   9c16bb70784ae1c9583460a215e1a210
#
_cell.length_a   1.000
_cell.length_b   1.000
_cell.length_c   1.000
_cell.angle_alpha   90.00
_cell.angle_beta   90.00
_cell.angle_gamma   90.00
#
_symmetry.space_group_name_H-M   'P 1'
#
loop_
_entity.id
_entity.type
_entity.pdbx_description
1 polymer ?
#
loop_
_entity_poly.entity_id
_entity_poly.type
_entity_poly.pdbx_seq_one_letter_code
_entity_poly.pdbx_strand_id
1 'polypeptide(L)'
;LTKNELELLIADIGLMKICQRTAMNKEFYDYRNSALRRMKRIREESDLFADRHEKLRLDYAFTEFFIVSAIYYYYLQQRQEAIASLSHIPEEEALADTNQLLYYHYLKGAASLVEAKTPEERKLREFDHLYYTWRAAVQSNHPYFEGNGLQGLANLMASSDSFEFFQTRRGHMLEQFALPVDSLLPLRMAQLALERFRQYNDLYQIAGAYVSIGKYLNAHGRYSEALDTLTKALDCVNRHHILYYHHEADTLDKLHTFAEGDTTYTGVPWIAQENVKTVPE
;
A
#
# COMPACT_ATOMS: atom_id res chain seq x y z
N LEU A 1 -16.03 12.79 30.70
CA LEU A 1 -14.85 11.88 30.59
C LEU A 1 -14.81 11.21 29.22
N THR A 2 -15.91 10.64 28.75
CA THR A 2 -15.99 9.86 27.50
C THR A 2 -15.71 10.67 26.23
N LYS A 3 -16.16 11.90 26.14
CA LYS A 3 -15.90 12.75 24.96
C LYS A 3 -14.41 13.07 24.80
N ASN A 4 -13.71 13.30 25.90
CA ASN A 4 -12.27 13.51 25.92
C ASN A 4 -11.50 12.24 25.53
N GLU A 5 -11.94 11.06 25.98
CA GLU A 5 -11.32 9.78 25.61
C GLU A 5 -11.49 9.47 24.11
N LEU A 6 -12.63 9.83 23.50
CA LEU A 6 -12.82 9.67 22.04
C LEU A 6 -11.88 10.60 21.23
N GLU A 7 -11.75 11.85 21.61
CA GLU A 7 -10.82 12.78 20.93
C GLU A 7 -9.35 12.30 21.05
N LEU A 8 -8.99 11.81 22.24
CA LEU A 8 -7.65 11.25 22.45
C LEU A 8 -7.44 9.94 21.69
N LEU A 9 -8.46 9.10 21.53
CA LEU A 9 -8.42 7.90 20.69
C LEU A 9 -8.17 8.28 19.22
N ILE A 10 -8.90 9.26 18.70
CA ILE A 10 -8.72 9.78 17.33
C ILE A 10 -7.30 10.32 17.13
N ALA A 11 -6.75 11.03 18.14
CA ALA A 11 -5.38 11.52 18.10
C ALA A 11 -4.35 10.39 18.10
N ASP A 12 -4.51 9.36 18.96
CA ASP A 12 -3.64 8.18 18.97
C ASP A 12 -3.65 7.47 17.60
N ILE A 13 -4.82 7.30 16.97
CA ILE A 13 -4.95 6.70 15.63
C ILE A 13 -4.23 7.56 14.57
N GLY A 14 -4.36 8.89 14.65
CA GLY A 14 -3.64 9.81 13.78
C GLY A 14 -2.12 9.65 13.89
N LEU A 15 -1.60 9.53 15.12
CA LEU A 15 -0.19 9.29 15.39
C LEU A 15 0.26 7.90 14.91
N MET A 16 -0.57 6.86 15.07
CA MET A 16 -0.30 5.53 14.49
C MET A 16 -0.11 5.61 12.97
N LYS A 17 -0.94 6.37 12.25
CA LYS A 17 -0.80 6.57 10.79
C LYS A 17 0.53 7.22 10.42
N ILE A 18 0.96 8.22 11.18
CA ILE A 18 2.25 8.89 10.98
C ILE A 18 3.39 7.89 11.24
N CYS A 19 3.38 7.20 12.37
CA CYS A 19 4.42 6.21 12.73
C CYS A 19 4.52 5.08 11.71
N GLN A 20 3.38 4.61 11.18
CA GLN A 20 3.36 3.59 10.13
C GLN A 20 4.06 4.08 8.85
N ARG A 21 3.83 5.33 8.44
CA ARG A 21 4.44 5.91 7.23
C ARG A 21 5.91 6.29 7.40
N THR A 22 6.35 6.53 8.62
CA THR A 22 7.72 6.91 8.95
C THR A 22 8.55 5.76 9.53
N ALA A 23 8.00 4.53 9.53
CA ALA A 23 8.64 3.33 10.09
C ALA A 23 9.06 3.47 11.58
N MET A 24 8.35 4.30 12.34
CA MET A 24 8.57 4.47 13.78
C MET A 24 7.84 3.35 14.55
N ASN A 25 8.43 2.15 14.51
CA ASN A 25 7.75 0.94 14.98
C ASN A 25 7.45 0.95 16.49
N LYS A 26 8.39 1.41 17.31
CA LYS A 26 8.18 1.49 18.76
C LYS A 26 7.03 2.43 19.11
N GLU A 27 7.06 3.63 18.55
CA GLU A 27 6.04 4.67 18.77
C GLU A 27 4.67 4.20 18.26
N PHE A 28 4.64 3.47 17.13
CA PHE A 28 3.40 2.85 16.65
C PHE A 28 2.76 1.94 17.71
N TYR A 29 3.55 1.04 18.30
CA TYR A 29 3.05 0.15 19.36
C TYR A 29 2.65 0.90 20.63
N ASP A 30 3.36 1.97 21.00
CA ASP A 30 3.02 2.80 22.16
C ASP A 30 1.66 3.47 21.97
N TYR A 31 1.41 4.09 20.81
CA TYR A 31 0.11 4.71 20.48
C TYR A 31 -0.99 3.65 20.31
N ARG A 32 -0.70 2.53 19.67
CA ARG A 32 -1.65 1.43 19.56
C ARG A 32 -2.10 0.91 20.90
N ASN A 33 -1.19 0.72 21.83
CA ASN A 33 -1.52 0.27 23.18
C ASN A 33 -2.30 1.35 23.97
N SER A 34 -1.99 2.63 23.75
CA SER A 34 -2.78 3.75 24.30
C SER A 34 -4.20 3.72 23.76
N ALA A 35 -4.38 3.62 22.46
CA ALA A 35 -5.68 3.52 21.79
C ALA A 35 -6.51 2.34 22.33
N LEU A 36 -5.91 1.15 22.46
CA LEU A 36 -6.61 -0.03 23.03
C LEU A 36 -7.12 0.20 24.46
N ARG A 37 -6.32 0.84 25.32
CA ARG A 37 -6.77 1.19 26.68
C ARG A 37 -7.95 2.16 26.67
N ARG A 38 -7.93 3.15 25.75
CA ARG A 38 -9.05 4.09 25.58
C ARG A 38 -10.30 3.42 25.05
N MET A 39 -10.16 2.58 24.02
CA MET A 39 -11.28 1.79 23.48
C MET A 39 -11.94 0.93 24.55
N LYS A 40 -11.15 0.30 25.43
CA LYS A 40 -11.67 -0.47 26.56
C LYS A 40 -12.49 0.41 27.50
N ARG A 41 -11.95 1.56 27.93
CA ARG A 41 -12.67 2.51 28.83
C ARG A 41 -13.96 3.01 28.19
N ILE A 42 -13.91 3.39 26.91
CA ILE A 42 -15.08 3.85 26.18
C ILE A 42 -16.16 2.77 26.13
N ARG A 43 -15.79 1.50 25.89
CA ARG A 43 -16.76 0.38 25.90
C ARG A 43 -17.39 0.15 27.27
N GLU A 44 -16.62 0.28 28.35
CA GLU A 44 -17.11 0.15 29.73
C GLU A 44 -18.11 1.28 30.10
N GLU A 45 -18.00 2.43 29.43
CA GLU A 45 -18.85 3.61 29.63
C GLU A 45 -19.86 3.83 28.48
N SER A 46 -20.03 2.87 27.58
CA SER A 46 -20.77 3.03 26.30
C SER A 46 -22.25 3.38 26.45
N ASP A 47 -22.87 3.08 27.58
CA ASP A 47 -24.26 3.46 27.86
C ASP A 47 -24.47 4.99 27.97
N LEU A 48 -23.36 5.76 28.00
CA LEU A 48 -23.37 7.22 28.07
C LEU A 48 -23.45 7.92 26.69
N PHE A 49 -23.27 7.19 25.58
CA PHE A 49 -23.40 7.74 24.23
C PHE A 49 -24.87 7.79 23.79
N ALA A 50 -25.61 8.76 24.30
CA ALA A 50 -27.03 8.95 23.95
C ALA A 50 -27.21 9.62 22.57
N ASP A 51 -26.18 10.29 22.04
CA ASP A 51 -26.21 10.98 20.77
C ASP A 51 -25.79 10.07 19.61
N ARG A 52 -26.67 9.97 18.61
CA ARG A 52 -26.42 9.21 17.36
C ARG A 52 -25.14 9.66 16.64
N HIS A 53 -24.84 10.95 16.65
CA HIS A 53 -23.65 11.48 15.99
C HIS A 53 -22.36 11.05 16.70
N GLU A 54 -22.35 11.08 18.03
CA GLU A 54 -21.21 10.60 18.84
C GLU A 54 -21.00 9.10 18.63
N LYS A 55 -22.07 8.31 18.55
CA LYS A 55 -22.01 6.88 18.27
C LYS A 55 -21.38 6.60 16.90
N LEU A 56 -21.79 7.31 15.85
CA LEU A 56 -21.19 7.17 14.52
C LEU A 56 -19.70 7.53 14.49
N ARG A 57 -19.29 8.56 15.22
CA ARG A 57 -17.87 8.94 15.36
C ARG A 57 -17.08 7.85 16.09
N LEU A 58 -17.68 7.23 17.07
CA LEU A 58 -17.08 6.13 17.83
C LEU A 58 -16.89 4.89 16.94
N ASP A 59 -17.92 4.48 16.23
CA ASP A 59 -17.89 3.34 15.31
C ASP A 59 -16.84 3.58 14.22
N TYR A 60 -16.77 4.81 13.67
CA TYR A 60 -15.74 5.22 12.72
C TYR A 60 -14.33 5.08 13.33
N ALA A 61 -14.09 5.60 14.53
CA ALA A 61 -12.78 5.56 15.17
C ALA A 61 -12.34 4.13 15.49
N PHE A 62 -13.25 3.25 15.91
CA PHE A 62 -12.93 1.86 16.18
C PHE A 62 -12.58 1.10 14.90
N THR A 63 -13.36 1.28 13.86
CA THR A 63 -13.07 0.72 12.54
C THR A 63 -11.71 1.20 12.03
N GLU A 64 -11.44 2.50 12.12
CA GLU A 64 -10.19 3.12 11.69
C GLU A 64 -8.97 2.55 12.45
N PHE A 65 -9.08 2.34 13.75
CA PHE A 65 -8.03 1.72 14.55
C PHE A 65 -7.63 0.34 14.02
N PHE A 66 -8.61 -0.50 13.71
CA PHE A 66 -8.35 -1.84 13.20
C PHE A 66 -7.82 -1.83 11.77
N ILE A 67 -8.30 -0.94 10.92
CA ILE A 67 -7.77 -0.74 9.56
C ILE A 67 -6.30 -0.31 9.61
N VAL A 68 -5.96 0.70 10.40
CA VAL A 68 -4.57 1.19 10.53
C VAL A 68 -3.66 0.11 11.09
N SER A 69 -4.14 -0.67 12.08
CA SER A 69 -3.40 -1.83 12.59
C SER A 69 -3.17 -2.89 11.51
N ALA A 70 -4.19 -3.21 10.72
CA ALA A 70 -4.09 -4.19 9.64
C ALA A 70 -3.14 -3.73 8.53
N ILE A 71 -3.17 -2.43 8.15
CA ILE A 71 -2.22 -1.84 7.19
C ILE A 71 -0.79 -2.02 7.69
N TYR A 72 -0.53 -1.66 8.95
CA TYR A 72 0.80 -1.78 9.55
C TYR A 72 1.32 -3.20 9.50
N TYR A 73 0.52 -4.17 9.97
CA TYR A 73 0.90 -5.58 9.95
C TYR A 73 1.07 -6.13 8.53
N TYR A 74 0.23 -5.68 7.59
CA TYR A 74 0.36 -6.07 6.19
C TYR A 74 1.71 -5.63 5.59
N TYR A 75 2.12 -4.39 5.84
CA TYR A 75 3.41 -3.89 5.37
C TYR A 75 4.61 -4.57 6.04
N LEU A 76 4.48 -4.99 7.29
CA LEU A 76 5.50 -5.82 7.97
C LEU A 76 5.47 -7.29 7.54
N GLN A 77 4.68 -7.68 6.55
CA GLN A 77 4.47 -9.07 6.12
C GLN A 77 3.88 -9.99 7.20
N GLN A 78 3.35 -9.42 8.27
CA GLN A 78 2.68 -10.12 9.37
C GLN A 78 1.19 -10.34 9.02
N ARG A 79 0.95 -11.26 8.10
CA ARG A 79 -0.39 -11.46 7.51
C ARG A 79 -1.44 -11.95 8.49
N GLN A 80 -1.05 -12.81 9.43
CA GLN A 80 -1.98 -13.33 10.44
C GLN A 80 -2.50 -12.22 11.37
N GLU A 81 -1.62 -11.32 11.79
CA GLU A 81 -1.94 -10.16 12.60
C GLU A 81 -2.82 -9.17 11.84
N ALA A 82 -2.57 -9.00 10.53
CA ALA A 82 -3.43 -8.20 9.67
C ALA A 82 -4.85 -8.78 9.59
N ILE A 83 -4.98 -10.10 9.33
CA ILE A 83 -6.27 -10.80 9.32
C ILE A 83 -6.97 -10.69 10.67
N ALA A 84 -6.24 -10.93 11.78
CA ALA A 84 -6.78 -10.81 13.12
C ALA A 84 -7.31 -9.40 13.42
N SER A 85 -6.61 -8.35 12.93
CA SER A 85 -7.08 -6.98 13.06
C SER A 85 -8.38 -6.76 12.28
N LEU A 86 -8.46 -7.22 11.01
CA LEU A 86 -9.66 -7.08 10.19
C LEU A 86 -10.86 -7.85 10.73
N SER A 87 -10.65 -8.98 11.42
CA SER A 87 -11.76 -9.77 12.00
C SER A 87 -12.54 -9.07 13.12
N HIS A 88 -12.00 -7.96 13.64
CA HIS A 88 -12.69 -7.13 14.62
C HIS A 88 -13.64 -6.09 13.99
N ILE A 89 -13.66 -5.99 12.67
CA ILE A 89 -14.50 -5.05 11.93
C ILE A 89 -15.71 -5.81 11.40
N PRO A 90 -16.93 -5.55 11.86
CA PRO A 90 -18.14 -6.02 11.19
C PRO A 90 -18.25 -5.41 9.78
N GLU A 91 -18.67 -6.20 8.78
CA GLU A 91 -18.77 -5.73 7.40
C GLU A 91 -19.72 -4.52 7.26
N GLU A 92 -20.77 -4.49 8.06
CA GLU A 92 -21.77 -3.39 8.09
C GLU A 92 -21.17 -2.07 8.56
N GLU A 93 -20.27 -2.08 9.54
CA GLU A 93 -19.58 -0.89 10.04
C GLU A 93 -18.56 -0.37 9.01
N ALA A 94 -17.86 -1.27 8.34
CA ALA A 94 -16.91 -0.91 7.28
C ALA A 94 -17.59 -0.24 6.07
N LEU A 95 -18.88 -0.50 5.85
CA LEU A 95 -19.63 0.08 4.74
C LEU A 95 -20.05 1.55 4.97
N ALA A 96 -19.93 2.09 6.18
CA ALA A 96 -20.38 3.43 6.54
C ALA A 96 -19.54 4.56 5.91
N ASP A 97 -18.26 4.32 5.68
CA ASP A 97 -17.32 5.28 5.07
C ASP A 97 -16.61 4.67 3.87
N THR A 98 -16.60 5.40 2.74
CA THR A 98 -16.04 4.89 1.48
C THR A 98 -14.54 4.58 1.58
N ASN A 99 -13.76 5.40 2.30
CA ASN A 99 -12.33 5.15 2.51
C ASN A 99 -12.12 3.86 3.30
N GLN A 100 -12.82 3.72 4.42
CA GLN A 100 -12.71 2.55 5.28
C GLN A 100 -13.14 1.28 4.54
N LEU A 101 -14.21 1.36 3.75
CA LEU A 101 -14.69 0.28 2.90
C LEU A 101 -13.62 -0.17 1.89
N LEU A 102 -13.02 0.79 1.17
CA LEU A 102 -11.98 0.48 0.18
C LEU A 102 -10.73 -0.13 0.85
N TYR A 103 -10.27 0.42 1.99
CA TYR A 103 -9.18 -0.17 2.76
C TYR A 103 -9.51 -1.58 3.27
N TYR A 104 -10.69 -1.77 3.83
CA TYR A 104 -11.12 -3.06 4.34
C TYR A 104 -11.10 -4.12 3.24
N HIS A 105 -11.73 -3.86 2.09
CA HIS A 105 -11.74 -4.80 0.99
C HIS A 105 -10.36 -5.02 0.37
N TYR A 106 -9.56 -3.98 0.23
CA TYR A 106 -8.18 -4.09 -0.23
C TYR A 106 -7.35 -5.03 0.66
N LEU A 107 -7.38 -4.80 1.97
CA LEU A 107 -6.63 -5.60 2.94
C LEU A 107 -7.17 -7.02 3.06
N LYS A 108 -8.49 -7.20 3.05
CA LYS A 108 -9.14 -8.52 3.09
C LYS A 108 -8.79 -9.35 1.84
N GLY A 109 -8.82 -8.72 0.67
CA GLY A 109 -8.41 -9.36 -0.56
C GLY A 109 -6.92 -9.76 -0.54
N ALA A 110 -6.04 -8.85 -0.14
CA ALA A 110 -4.61 -9.13 0.00
C ALA A 110 -4.31 -10.24 1.04
N ALA A 111 -5.04 -10.27 2.15
CA ALA A 111 -4.92 -11.31 3.17
C ALA A 111 -5.36 -12.68 2.65
N SER A 112 -6.40 -12.74 1.81
CA SER A 112 -6.93 -13.99 1.24
C SER A 112 -5.95 -14.74 0.34
N LEU A 113 -4.87 -14.09 -0.12
CA LEU A 113 -3.83 -14.71 -0.94
C LEU A 113 -3.08 -15.85 -0.21
N VAL A 114 -3.16 -15.90 1.13
CA VAL A 114 -2.57 -16.98 1.93
C VAL A 114 -3.28 -18.31 1.70
N GLU A 115 -4.55 -18.26 1.31
CA GLU A 115 -5.39 -19.45 1.09
C GLU A 115 -5.17 -20.10 -0.27
N ALA A 116 -4.43 -19.47 -1.16
CA ALA A 116 -4.15 -20.01 -2.49
C ALA A 116 -3.30 -21.28 -2.40
N LYS A 117 -3.76 -22.34 -3.03
CA LYS A 117 -3.14 -23.67 -2.98
C LYS A 117 -1.97 -23.81 -3.95
N THR A 118 -1.94 -22.99 -5.01
CA THR A 118 -0.89 -23.02 -6.04
C THR A 118 -0.37 -21.61 -6.32
N PRO A 119 0.88 -21.47 -6.80
CA PRO A 119 1.41 -20.18 -7.23
C PRO A 119 0.57 -19.52 -8.34
N GLU A 120 0.02 -20.30 -9.24
CA GLU A 120 -0.86 -19.81 -10.31
C GLU A 120 -2.18 -19.28 -9.76
N GLU A 121 -2.84 -20.03 -8.88
CA GLU A 121 -4.06 -19.59 -8.20
C GLU A 121 -3.80 -18.30 -7.42
N ARG A 122 -2.66 -18.19 -6.73
CA ARG A 122 -2.28 -16.99 -6.01
C ARG A 122 -2.17 -15.78 -6.93
N LYS A 123 -1.47 -15.92 -8.08
CA LYS A 123 -1.35 -14.85 -9.07
C LYS A 123 -2.72 -14.39 -9.60
N LEU A 124 -3.62 -15.34 -9.90
CA LEU A 124 -4.96 -15.01 -10.40
C LEU A 124 -5.80 -14.30 -9.33
N ARG A 125 -5.78 -14.77 -8.09
CA ARG A 125 -6.47 -14.09 -6.97
C ARG A 125 -5.93 -12.69 -6.72
N GLU A 126 -4.60 -12.51 -6.81
CA GLU A 126 -3.97 -11.20 -6.66
C GLU A 126 -4.41 -10.24 -7.77
N PHE A 127 -4.43 -10.71 -9.02
CA PHE A 127 -4.95 -9.93 -10.14
C PHE A 127 -6.42 -9.53 -9.90
N ASP A 128 -7.28 -10.49 -9.59
CA ASP A 128 -8.71 -10.26 -9.39
C ASP A 128 -8.94 -9.25 -8.25
N HIS A 129 -8.23 -9.40 -7.15
CA HIS A 129 -8.27 -8.48 -6.03
C HIS A 129 -7.88 -7.04 -6.43
N LEU A 130 -6.76 -6.86 -7.11
CA LEU A 130 -6.29 -5.55 -7.56
C LEU A 130 -7.23 -4.92 -8.59
N TYR A 131 -7.76 -5.72 -9.51
CA TYR A 131 -8.75 -5.29 -10.49
C TYR A 131 -10.03 -4.78 -9.82
N TYR A 132 -10.59 -5.54 -8.88
CA TYR A 132 -11.80 -5.11 -8.18
C TYR A 132 -11.57 -3.89 -7.30
N THR A 133 -10.39 -3.76 -6.69
CA THR A 133 -9.99 -2.55 -5.96
C THR A 133 -9.98 -1.33 -6.89
N TRP A 134 -9.31 -1.43 -8.04
CA TRP A 134 -9.30 -0.37 -9.05
C TRP A 134 -10.71 -0.01 -9.52
N ARG A 135 -11.52 -1.01 -9.87
CA ARG A 135 -12.88 -0.80 -10.35
C ARG A 135 -13.76 -0.09 -9.33
N ALA A 136 -13.71 -0.51 -8.08
CA ALA A 136 -14.44 0.13 -6.99
C ALA A 136 -13.97 1.58 -6.76
N ALA A 137 -12.66 1.82 -6.86
CA ALA A 137 -12.08 3.15 -6.74
C ALA A 137 -12.52 4.09 -7.86
N VAL A 138 -12.57 3.63 -9.11
CA VAL A 138 -13.09 4.39 -10.26
C VAL A 138 -14.55 4.74 -10.04
N GLN A 139 -15.37 3.77 -9.63
CA GLN A 139 -16.80 3.99 -9.38
C GLN A 139 -17.08 4.99 -8.25
N SER A 140 -16.23 5.02 -7.23
CA SER A 140 -16.34 5.94 -6.10
C SER A 140 -15.54 7.24 -6.28
N ASN A 141 -14.89 7.43 -7.44
CA ASN A 141 -14.02 8.58 -7.74
C ASN A 141 -12.92 8.78 -6.69
N HIS A 142 -12.19 7.71 -6.37
CA HIS A 142 -11.18 7.69 -5.32
C HIS A 142 -9.77 7.52 -5.90
N PRO A 143 -9.03 8.62 -6.21
CA PRO A 143 -7.75 8.57 -6.95
C PRO A 143 -6.66 7.72 -6.26
N TYR A 144 -6.60 7.74 -4.93
CA TYR A 144 -5.60 6.97 -4.17
C TYR A 144 -5.73 5.46 -4.41
N PHE A 145 -6.95 4.89 -4.28
CA PHE A 145 -7.17 3.46 -4.53
C PHE A 145 -7.15 3.10 -6.01
N GLU A 146 -7.54 4.02 -6.87
CA GLU A 146 -7.36 3.87 -8.32
C GLU A 146 -5.87 3.68 -8.64
N GLY A 147 -5.00 4.56 -8.10
CA GLY A 147 -3.55 4.44 -8.22
C GLY A 147 -3.00 3.14 -7.65
N ASN A 148 -3.45 2.72 -6.46
CA ASN A 148 -3.00 1.48 -5.83
C ASN A 148 -3.35 0.24 -6.66
N GLY A 149 -4.57 0.16 -7.18
CA GLY A 149 -4.99 -0.94 -8.06
C GLY A 149 -4.16 -1.00 -9.34
N LEU A 150 -3.98 0.15 -10.01
CA LEU A 150 -3.17 0.25 -11.24
C LEU A 150 -1.71 -0.11 -10.99
N GLN A 151 -1.09 0.39 -9.92
CA GLN A 151 0.30 0.10 -9.59
C GLN A 151 0.50 -1.37 -9.25
N GLY A 152 -0.39 -1.95 -8.47
CA GLY A 152 -0.36 -3.37 -8.12
C GLY A 152 -0.45 -4.25 -9.37
N LEU A 153 -1.38 -3.96 -10.28
CA LEU A 153 -1.54 -4.67 -11.55
C LEU A 153 -0.31 -4.49 -12.46
N ALA A 154 0.24 -3.28 -12.54
CA ALA A 154 1.46 -3.02 -13.29
C ALA A 154 2.64 -3.86 -12.78
N ASN A 155 2.83 -3.93 -11.46
CA ASN A 155 3.88 -4.73 -10.84
C ASN A 155 3.68 -6.23 -11.11
N LEU A 156 2.45 -6.70 -11.02
CA LEU A 156 2.11 -8.11 -11.24
C LEU A 156 2.38 -8.56 -12.68
N MET A 157 2.24 -7.64 -13.65
CA MET A 157 2.44 -7.87 -15.08
C MET A 157 3.77 -7.31 -15.62
N ALA A 158 4.72 -6.95 -14.77
CA ALA A 158 5.93 -6.23 -15.19
C ALA A 158 6.84 -7.02 -16.14
N SER A 159 6.88 -8.36 -16.06
CA SER A 159 7.63 -9.19 -17.00
C SER A 159 6.75 -9.63 -18.18
N SER A 160 7.38 -9.87 -19.34
CA SER A 160 6.69 -10.35 -20.55
C SER A 160 5.90 -11.63 -20.30
N ASP A 161 6.50 -12.61 -19.63
CA ASP A 161 5.84 -13.89 -19.32
C ASP A 161 4.61 -13.70 -18.42
N SER A 162 4.72 -12.80 -17.46
CA SER A 162 3.59 -12.47 -16.57
C SER A 162 2.49 -11.75 -17.34
N PHE A 163 2.83 -10.82 -18.22
CA PHE A 163 1.84 -10.12 -19.06
C PHE A 163 1.08 -11.10 -19.95
N GLU A 164 1.78 -11.98 -20.68
CA GLU A 164 1.16 -13.02 -21.53
C GLU A 164 0.27 -13.96 -20.72
N PHE A 165 0.70 -14.36 -19.54
CA PHE A 165 -0.09 -15.17 -18.62
C PHE A 165 -1.44 -14.51 -18.30
N PHE A 166 -1.44 -13.23 -17.92
CA PHE A 166 -2.66 -12.52 -17.58
C PHE A 166 -3.48 -12.13 -18.80
N GLN A 167 -2.84 -11.80 -19.93
CA GLN A 167 -3.55 -11.57 -21.19
C GLN A 167 -4.37 -12.79 -21.60
N THR A 168 -3.81 -13.98 -21.46
CA THR A 168 -4.50 -15.25 -21.77
C THR A 168 -5.65 -15.54 -20.80
N ARG A 169 -5.46 -15.28 -19.51
CA ARG A 169 -6.40 -15.70 -18.45
C ARG A 169 -7.40 -14.61 -18.03
N ARG A 170 -7.10 -13.34 -18.27
CA ARG A 170 -7.84 -12.15 -17.82
C ARG A 170 -8.01 -11.09 -18.92
N GLY A 171 -7.81 -11.41 -20.18
CA GLY A 171 -7.84 -10.48 -21.29
C GLY A 171 -9.08 -9.58 -21.31
N HIS A 172 -10.26 -10.15 -21.09
CA HIS A 172 -11.53 -9.40 -21.02
C HIS A 172 -11.56 -8.37 -19.87
N MET A 173 -10.81 -8.59 -18.79
CA MET A 173 -10.69 -7.62 -17.69
C MET A 173 -9.68 -6.54 -18.05
N LEU A 174 -8.61 -6.89 -18.80
CA LEU A 174 -7.63 -5.91 -19.27
C LEU A 174 -8.24 -4.89 -20.24
N GLU A 175 -9.21 -5.28 -21.05
CA GLU A 175 -9.93 -4.39 -21.96
C GLU A 175 -10.75 -3.30 -21.24
N GLN A 176 -11.09 -3.52 -19.95
CA GLN A 176 -11.87 -2.56 -19.17
C GLN A 176 -11.07 -1.31 -18.75
N PHE A 177 -9.74 -1.33 -18.87
CA PHE A 177 -8.91 -0.18 -18.50
C PHE A 177 -8.95 0.97 -19.52
N ALA A 178 -9.60 0.78 -20.67
CA ALA A 178 -9.61 1.74 -21.79
C ALA A 178 -8.19 2.15 -22.26
N LEU A 179 -7.22 1.25 -22.09
CA LEU A 179 -5.84 1.37 -22.52
C LEU A 179 -5.53 0.30 -23.59
N PRO A 180 -4.60 0.55 -24.53
CA PRO A 180 -4.18 -0.48 -25.47
C PRO A 180 -3.64 -1.73 -24.72
N VAL A 181 -4.17 -2.92 -25.06
CA VAL A 181 -3.77 -4.18 -24.46
C VAL A 181 -2.62 -4.78 -25.26
N ASP A 182 -1.43 -4.25 -25.01
CA ASP A 182 -0.16 -4.71 -25.58
C ASP A 182 0.92 -4.80 -24.49
N SER A 183 2.13 -5.18 -24.86
CA SER A 183 3.26 -5.34 -23.93
C SER A 183 3.60 -4.07 -23.12
N LEU A 184 3.15 -2.89 -23.54
CA LEU A 184 3.35 -1.63 -22.81
C LEU A 184 2.23 -1.33 -21.82
N LEU A 185 1.17 -2.14 -21.75
CA LEU A 185 0.05 -1.91 -20.82
C LEU A 185 0.51 -1.74 -19.36
N PRO A 186 1.40 -2.60 -18.81
CA PRO A 186 1.85 -2.43 -17.44
C PRO A 186 2.57 -1.10 -17.19
N LEU A 187 3.38 -0.64 -18.17
CA LEU A 187 4.02 0.68 -18.07
C LEU A 187 3.00 1.82 -18.05
N ARG A 188 1.99 1.76 -18.93
CA ARG A 188 0.93 2.78 -18.97
C ARG A 188 0.12 2.80 -17.67
N MET A 189 -0.18 1.63 -17.10
CA MET A 189 -0.85 1.51 -15.79
C MET A 189 -0.01 2.16 -14.68
N ALA A 190 1.29 1.89 -14.63
CA ALA A 190 2.19 2.48 -13.63
C ALA A 190 2.30 4.01 -13.79
N GLN A 191 2.33 4.51 -15.02
CA GLN A 191 2.33 5.94 -15.31
C GLN A 191 1.01 6.61 -14.90
N LEU A 192 -0.13 5.99 -15.18
CA LEU A 192 -1.43 6.49 -14.75
C LEU A 192 -1.55 6.46 -13.22
N ALA A 193 -1.04 5.42 -12.56
CA ALA A 193 -0.96 5.37 -11.10
C ALA A 193 -0.16 6.55 -10.52
N LEU A 194 0.99 6.87 -11.11
CA LEU A 194 1.80 8.03 -10.73
C LEU A 194 1.01 9.35 -10.85
N GLU A 195 0.22 9.52 -11.91
CA GLU A 195 -0.65 10.69 -12.08
C GLU A 195 -1.72 10.77 -10.99
N ARG A 196 -2.36 9.65 -10.64
CA ARG A 196 -3.35 9.59 -9.56
C ARG A 196 -2.75 9.93 -8.21
N PHE A 197 -1.57 9.42 -7.90
CA PHE A 197 -0.87 9.74 -6.64
C PHE A 197 -0.41 11.20 -6.57
N ARG A 198 -0.01 11.80 -7.70
CA ARG A 198 0.28 13.25 -7.77
C ARG A 198 -0.96 14.09 -7.52
N GLN A 199 -2.13 13.72 -8.05
CA GLN A 199 -3.39 14.40 -7.77
C GLN A 199 -3.75 14.36 -6.27
N TYR A 200 -3.43 13.24 -5.62
CA TYR A 200 -3.66 13.05 -4.18
C TYR A 200 -2.53 13.62 -3.31
N ASN A 201 -1.41 14.03 -3.93
CA ASN A 201 -0.19 14.53 -3.28
C ASN A 201 0.40 13.54 -2.26
N ASP A 202 0.34 12.24 -2.54
CA ASP A 202 0.91 11.19 -1.69
C ASP A 202 2.35 10.88 -2.12
N LEU A 203 3.31 11.52 -1.45
CA LEU A 203 4.75 11.38 -1.76
C LEU A 203 5.26 9.95 -1.61
N TYR A 204 4.69 9.20 -0.65
CA TYR A 204 5.03 7.80 -0.45
C TYR A 204 4.64 6.94 -1.66
N GLN A 205 3.42 7.10 -2.14
CA GLN A 205 2.94 6.37 -3.33
C GLN A 205 3.59 6.86 -4.63
N ILE A 206 3.92 8.15 -4.70
CA ILE A 206 4.68 8.71 -5.84
C ILE A 206 6.05 8.02 -5.95
N ALA A 207 6.78 7.87 -4.84
CA ALA A 207 8.05 7.15 -4.83
C ALA A 207 7.87 5.69 -5.27
N GLY A 208 6.86 4.99 -4.74
CA GLY A 208 6.51 3.63 -5.12
C GLY A 208 6.16 3.46 -6.60
N ALA A 209 5.44 4.43 -7.18
CA ALA A 209 5.11 4.41 -8.61
C ALA A 209 6.36 4.58 -9.50
N TYR A 210 7.31 5.44 -9.11
CA TYR A 210 8.59 5.51 -9.81
C TYR A 210 9.37 4.19 -9.75
N VAL A 211 9.38 3.52 -8.59
CA VAL A 211 10.00 2.18 -8.46
C VAL A 211 9.33 1.19 -9.41
N SER A 212 8.01 1.17 -9.48
CA SER A 212 7.26 0.27 -10.37
C SER A 212 7.59 0.49 -11.85
N ILE A 213 7.64 1.77 -12.28
CA ILE A 213 8.02 2.14 -13.65
C ILE A 213 9.46 1.70 -13.93
N GLY A 214 10.39 1.96 -13.01
CA GLY A 214 11.80 1.57 -13.15
C GLY A 214 11.99 0.05 -13.26
N LYS A 215 11.30 -0.72 -12.43
CA LYS A 215 11.30 -2.20 -12.49
C LYS A 215 10.80 -2.70 -13.85
N TYR A 216 9.72 -2.13 -14.37
CA TYR A 216 9.21 -2.48 -15.71
C TYR A 216 10.26 -2.18 -16.79
N LEU A 217 10.81 -0.96 -16.82
CA LEU A 217 11.78 -0.53 -17.82
C LEU A 217 13.03 -1.43 -17.79
N ASN A 218 13.51 -1.79 -16.59
CA ASN A 218 14.63 -2.70 -16.43
C ASN A 218 14.33 -4.10 -16.99
N ALA A 219 13.17 -4.66 -16.69
CA ALA A 219 12.75 -5.98 -17.18
C ALA A 219 12.66 -6.03 -18.72
N HIS A 220 12.50 -4.88 -19.39
CA HIS A 220 12.43 -4.75 -20.85
C HIS A 220 13.72 -4.22 -21.47
N GLY A 221 14.85 -4.24 -20.76
CA GLY A 221 16.16 -3.81 -21.27
C GLY A 221 16.31 -2.31 -21.53
N ARG A 222 15.36 -1.47 -21.04
CA ARG A 222 15.41 0.00 -21.16
C ARG A 222 16.20 0.61 -20.01
N TYR A 223 17.45 0.20 -19.87
CA TYR A 223 18.26 0.44 -18.67
C TYR A 223 18.51 1.92 -18.37
N SER A 224 18.79 2.74 -19.37
CA SER A 224 19.01 4.18 -19.19
C SER A 224 17.76 4.88 -18.64
N GLU A 225 16.58 4.53 -19.16
CA GLU A 225 15.32 5.10 -18.69
C GLU A 225 14.94 4.55 -17.30
N ALA A 226 15.27 3.29 -17.04
CA ALA A 226 15.11 2.71 -15.73
C ALA A 226 15.94 3.46 -14.69
N LEU A 227 17.23 3.70 -14.97
CA LEU A 227 18.13 4.43 -14.10
C LEU A 227 17.62 5.86 -13.81
N ASP A 228 17.23 6.62 -14.84
CA ASP A 228 16.67 7.97 -14.66
C ASP A 228 15.41 7.95 -13.78
N THR A 229 14.53 6.98 -14.00
CA THR A 229 13.28 6.85 -13.24
C THR A 229 13.53 6.45 -11.78
N LEU A 230 14.44 5.54 -11.56
CA LEU A 230 14.78 5.06 -10.21
C LEU A 230 15.57 6.12 -9.42
N THR A 231 16.38 6.93 -10.09
CA THR A 231 17.00 8.11 -9.49
C THR A 231 15.95 9.10 -8.97
N LYS A 232 14.87 9.33 -9.74
CA LYS A 232 13.73 10.16 -9.27
C LYS A 232 13.04 9.55 -8.05
N ALA A 233 12.91 8.22 -7.98
CA ALA A 233 12.37 7.55 -6.79
C ALA A 233 13.27 7.78 -5.58
N LEU A 234 14.58 7.58 -5.74
CA LEU A 234 15.56 7.78 -4.67
C LEU A 234 15.60 9.23 -4.18
N ASP A 235 15.58 10.21 -5.10
CA ASP A 235 15.49 11.62 -4.76
C ASP A 235 14.24 11.95 -3.96
N CYS A 236 13.10 11.35 -4.33
CA CYS A 236 11.85 11.51 -3.60
C CYS A 236 11.96 10.94 -2.18
N VAL A 237 12.48 9.72 -2.05
CA VAL A 237 12.69 9.05 -0.75
C VAL A 237 13.62 9.85 0.15
N ASN A 238 14.77 10.27 -0.35
CA ASN A 238 15.77 11.00 0.42
C ASN A 238 15.29 12.40 0.82
N ARG A 239 14.66 13.12 -0.12
CA ARG A 239 14.16 14.48 0.12
C ARG A 239 13.04 14.54 1.16
N HIS A 240 12.22 13.51 1.22
CA HIS A 240 11.05 13.45 2.09
C HIS A 240 11.20 12.48 3.26
N HIS A 241 12.40 11.91 3.46
CA HIS A 241 12.73 10.97 4.54
C HIS A 241 11.74 9.79 4.64
N ILE A 242 11.40 9.18 3.49
CA ILE A 242 10.45 8.07 3.40
C ILE A 242 11.19 6.77 3.73
N LEU A 243 11.35 6.45 5.02
CA LEU A 243 12.14 5.32 5.50
C LEU A 243 11.68 3.95 4.99
N TYR A 244 10.38 3.80 4.71
CA TYR A 244 9.81 2.52 4.24
C TYR A 244 10.48 2.00 2.95
N TYR A 245 10.89 2.86 2.04
CA TYR A 245 11.52 2.47 0.77
C TYR A 245 13.04 2.31 0.84
N HIS A 246 13.65 2.40 2.01
CA HIS A 246 15.11 2.24 2.12
C HIS A 246 15.57 0.82 1.72
N HIS A 247 14.77 -0.22 1.98
CA HIS A 247 15.07 -1.57 1.51
C HIS A 247 15.01 -1.72 -0.01
N GLU A 248 14.29 -0.83 -0.72
CA GLU A 248 14.29 -0.78 -2.18
C GLU A 248 15.60 -0.19 -2.73
N ALA A 249 16.41 0.47 -1.90
CA ALA A 249 17.70 1.02 -2.32
C ALA A 249 18.66 -0.09 -2.80
N ASP A 250 18.63 -1.27 -2.19
CA ASP A 250 19.40 -2.43 -2.67
C ASP A 250 18.97 -2.87 -4.08
N THR A 251 17.68 -2.77 -4.37
CA THR A 251 17.15 -3.06 -5.69
C THR A 251 17.58 -1.99 -6.69
N LEU A 252 17.58 -0.71 -6.29
CA LEU A 252 18.05 0.40 -7.10
C LEU A 252 19.53 0.27 -7.44
N ASP A 253 20.36 -0.12 -6.48
CA ASP A 253 21.78 -0.34 -6.68
C ASP A 253 22.05 -1.47 -7.70
N LYS A 254 21.35 -2.59 -7.58
CA LYS A 254 21.42 -3.69 -8.55
C LYS A 254 20.98 -3.26 -9.95
N LEU A 255 19.92 -2.47 -10.06
CA LEU A 255 19.43 -1.95 -11.33
C LEU A 255 20.41 -0.95 -11.95
N HIS A 256 21.08 -0.14 -11.14
CA HIS A 256 22.16 0.75 -11.59
C HIS A 256 23.31 -0.04 -12.23
N THR A 257 23.72 -1.15 -11.61
CA THR A 257 24.75 -2.04 -12.15
C THR A 257 24.35 -2.58 -13.53
N PHE A 258 23.10 -2.98 -13.72
CA PHE A 258 22.59 -3.42 -15.02
C PHE A 258 22.55 -2.30 -16.05
N ALA A 259 22.15 -1.07 -15.66
CA ALA A 259 22.07 0.08 -16.56
C ALA A 259 23.42 0.50 -17.12
N GLU A 260 24.49 0.40 -16.33
CA GLU A 260 25.87 0.67 -16.75
C GLU A 260 26.43 -0.42 -17.68
N GLY A 261 25.79 -1.59 -17.75
CA GLY A 261 26.24 -2.70 -18.61
C GLY A 261 27.56 -3.33 -18.15
N ASP A 262 28.01 -3.03 -16.94
CA ASP A 262 29.21 -3.57 -16.32
C ASP A 262 28.82 -4.48 -15.13
N THR A 263 29.04 -5.76 -15.29
CA THR A 263 28.76 -6.76 -14.25
C THR A 263 29.67 -6.65 -13.02
N THR A 264 30.72 -5.88 -13.10
CA THR A 264 31.66 -5.62 -11.99
C THR A 264 31.34 -4.32 -11.26
N TYR A 265 30.52 -3.47 -11.82
CA TYR A 265 30.13 -2.21 -11.20
C TYR A 265 29.14 -2.45 -10.06
N THR A 266 29.46 -1.95 -8.89
CA THR A 266 28.65 -2.14 -7.68
C THR A 266 27.69 -1.00 -7.38
N GLY A 267 27.46 -0.09 -8.33
CA GLY A 267 26.54 1.04 -8.20
C GLY A 267 26.93 2.04 -7.11
N VAL A 268 26.00 2.40 -6.26
CA VAL A 268 26.18 3.33 -5.12
C VAL A 268 25.88 2.65 -3.78
N PRO A 269 26.59 1.59 -3.45
CA PRO A 269 26.27 0.75 -2.29
C PRO A 269 26.31 1.49 -0.95
N TRP A 270 27.02 2.61 -0.87
CA TRP A 270 27.09 3.42 0.34
C TRP A 270 25.75 4.07 0.69
N ILE A 271 24.93 4.46 -0.28
CA ILE A 271 23.59 5.03 -0.03
C ILE A 271 22.68 3.96 0.56
N ALA A 272 22.65 2.78 -0.04
CA ALA A 272 21.88 1.64 0.46
C ALA A 272 22.32 1.21 1.86
N GLN A 273 23.64 1.12 2.10
CA GLN A 273 24.20 0.69 3.39
C GLN A 273 23.95 1.70 4.52
N GLU A 274 24.06 2.98 4.27
CA GLU A 274 23.76 4.01 5.28
C GLU A 274 22.28 4.01 5.65
N ASN A 275 21.40 3.89 4.67
CA ASN A 275 19.97 3.89 4.89
C ASN A 275 19.47 2.62 5.60
N VAL A 276 20.05 1.46 5.31
CA VAL A 276 19.71 0.20 5.99
C VAL A 276 20.17 0.19 7.44
N LYS A 277 21.31 0.82 7.77
CA LYS A 277 21.80 0.91 9.16
C LYS A 277 20.97 1.80 10.06
N THR A 278 20.15 2.67 9.50
CA THR A 278 19.28 3.58 10.27
C THR A 278 17.90 3.02 10.55
N VAL A 279 17.56 1.85 9.97
CA VAL A 279 16.33 1.14 10.31
C VAL A 279 16.60 0.33 11.58
N PRO A 280 15.98 0.62 12.74
CA PRO A 280 16.15 -0.21 13.94
C PRO A 280 15.65 -1.63 13.67
N GLU A 281 16.42 -2.62 14.09
CA GLU A 281 15.99 -4.02 14.11
C GLU A 281 14.78 -4.24 15.03
#